data_298e14294e0a734a57a1a3b098c82a34
#
_entry.id   298e14294e0a734a57a1a3b098c82a34
#
_cell.length_a   1.000
_cell.length_b   1.000
_cell.length_c   1.000
_cell.angle_alpha   90.00
_cell.angle_beta   90.00
_cell.angle_gamma   90.00
#
_symmetry.space_group_name_H-M   'P 1'
#
loop_
_entity.id
_entity.type
_entity.pdbx_description
1 polymer ?
#
loop_
_entity_poly.entity_id
_entity_poly.type
_entity_poly.pdbx_seq_one_letter_code
_entity_poly.pdbx_strand_id
1 'polypeptide(L)'
;MQWQEDALVLHAAPLGESGAVVTVLSETHGLHRGLLKRQKVTVGDLVRALWTARLPEHLGTWALDVKKKYSASVLRDPLRLQELMLTCELLRRLLTERTPCNDVYDQAMHCLEAIRGPAFTWAKEYLILELFLLSKVGFGLDVRDAVLATEDDPLRYVSPRTGRVVTQSRGQPYHDKLLRLPEFFVNSSAELDTDSLQEGFALTEFFIQL
;
A
#
# COMPACT_ATOMS: atom_id res chain seq x y z
N MET A 1 25.09 -10.25 -10.69
CA MET A 1 23.93 -9.45 -11.13
C MET A 1 23.90 -8.14 -10.39
N GLN A 2 23.37 -7.12 -11.04
CA GLN A 2 23.30 -5.77 -10.45
C GLN A 2 22.13 -5.01 -11.09
N TRP A 3 21.42 -4.22 -10.31
CA TRP A 3 20.42 -3.28 -10.77
C TRP A 3 20.39 -2.05 -9.88
N GLN A 4 19.86 -0.94 -10.40
CA GLN A 4 19.76 0.33 -9.69
C GLN A 4 18.42 1.00 -9.97
N GLU A 5 17.69 1.37 -8.90
CA GLU A 5 16.36 1.95 -8.99
C GLU A 5 16.04 2.83 -7.78
N ASP A 6 15.04 3.69 -7.87
CA ASP A 6 14.49 4.35 -6.70
C ASP A 6 13.62 3.36 -5.92
N ALA A 7 13.76 3.34 -4.61
CA ALA A 7 13.09 2.38 -3.76
C ALA A 7 12.72 2.97 -2.40
N LEU A 8 11.60 2.51 -1.85
CA LEU A 8 11.14 2.86 -0.52
C LEU A 8 11.67 1.85 0.51
N VAL A 9 12.30 2.34 1.57
CA VAL A 9 12.73 1.48 2.69
C VAL A 9 11.53 1.09 3.54
N LEU A 10 11.19 -0.20 3.55
CA LEU A 10 10.06 -0.73 4.32
C LEU A 10 10.47 -1.30 5.68
N HIS A 11 11.68 -1.86 5.77
CA HIS A 11 12.16 -2.49 7.00
C HIS A 11 13.68 -2.50 7.06
N ALA A 12 14.24 -2.41 8.28
CA ALA A 12 15.66 -2.56 8.53
C ALA A 12 15.87 -3.35 9.83
N ALA A 13 16.29 -4.61 9.71
CA ALA A 13 16.60 -5.48 10.84
C ALA A 13 18.11 -5.47 11.10
N PRO A 14 18.58 -5.12 12.30
CA PRO A 14 20.01 -5.18 12.65
C PRO A 14 20.59 -6.57 12.43
N LEU A 15 21.83 -6.64 11.91
CA LEU A 15 22.58 -7.86 11.71
C LEU A 15 24.03 -7.65 12.16
N GLY A 16 24.39 -8.24 13.30
CA GLY A 16 25.71 -8.02 13.92
C GLY A 16 25.90 -6.57 14.39
N GLU A 17 27.15 -6.15 14.52
CA GLU A 17 27.50 -4.84 15.10
C GLU A 17 27.33 -3.65 14.12
N SER A 18 27.48 -3.88 12.83
CA SER A 18 27.54 -2.80 11.83
C SER A 18 26.78 -3.06 10.54
N GLY A 19 25.90 -4.07 10.54
CA GLY A 19 25.07 -4.44 9.39
C GLY A 19 23.60 -4.39 9.68
N ALA A 20 22.80 -4.40 8.62
CA ALA A 20 21.34 -4.58 8.68
C ALA A 20 20.86 -5.34 7.43
N VAL A 21 19.84 -6.17 7.58
CA VAL A 21 19.05 -6.66 6.45
C VAL A 21 17.98 -5.64 6.18
N VAL A 22 18.06 -5.00 5.03
CA VAL A 22 17.11 -3.96 4.61
C VAL A 22 16.18 -4.51 3.55
N THR A 23 14.88 -4.28 3.75
CA THR A 23 13.83 -4.57 2.78
C THR A 23 13.39 -3.26 2.14
N VAL A 24 13.41 -3.23 0.82
CA VAL A 24 12.92 -2.09 0.03
C VAL A 24 11.80 -2.51 -0.90
N LEU A 25 10.98 -1.57 -1.32
CA LEU A 25 10.03 -1.70 -2.40
C LEU A 25 10.46 -0.82 -3.56
N SER A 26 10.60 -1.40 -4.75
CA SER A 26 10.86 -0.69 -5.99
C SER A 26 9.83 -1.03 -7.06
N GLU A 27 9.73 -0.20 -8.08
CA GLU A 27 8.72 -0.32 -9.12
C GLU A 27 8.87 -1.62 -9.92
N THR A 28 10.07 -1.87 -10.48
CA THR A 28 10.28 -2.97 -11.42
C THR A 28 10.81 -4.25 -10.79
N HIS A 29 11.41 -4.17 -9.57
CA HIS A 29 11.93 -5.34 -8.85
C HIS A 29 11.07 -5.73 -7.66
N GLY A 30 10.00 -4.96 -7.35
CA GLY A 30 9.08 -5.22 -6.26
C GLY A 30 9.75 -5.20 -4.88
N LEU A 31 9.26 -6.05 -3.98
CA LEU A 31 9.81 -6.21 -2.64
C LEU A 31 11.16 -6.94 -2.73
N HIS A 32 12.23 -6.32 -2.24
CA HIS A 32 13.57 -6.90 -2.32
C HIS A 32 14.38 -6.73 -1.04
N ARG A 33 15.13 -7.76 -0.67
CA ARG A 33 15.99 -7.75 0.53
C ARG A 33 17.45 -7.78 0.15
N GLY A 34 18.28 -7.17 1.00
CA GLY A 34 19.73 -7.21 0.87
C GLY A 34 20.43 -6.75 2.14
N LEU A 35 21.74 -7.06 2.23
CA LEU A 35 22.59 -6.68 3.34
C LEU A 35 23.12 -5.26 3.14
N LEU A 36 22.85 -4.38 4.07
CA LEU A 36 23.43 -3.04 4.16
C LEU A 36 24.57 -3.05 5.20
N LYS A 37 25.75 -2.58 4.82
CA LYS A 37 26.94 -2.54 5.70
C LYS A 37 27.33 -1.10 6.00
N ARG A 38 27.66 -0.81 7.28
CA ARG A 38 28.24 0.48 7.72
C ARG A 38 27.46 1.74 7.34
N GLN A 39 26.18 1.59 7.03
CA GLN A 39 25.30 2.67 6.68
C GLN A 39 23.98 2.52 7.46
N LYS A 40 23.31 3.62 7.75
CA LYS A 40 22.00 3.62 8.42
C LYS A 40 20.96 4.20 7.47
N VAL A 41 19.80 3.57 7.42
CA VAL A 41 18.59 4.05 6.74
C VAL A 41 17.42 3.93 7.70
N THR A 42 16.39 4.71 7.46
CA THR A 42 15.19 4.72 8.28
C THR A 42 14.01 4.20 7.45
N VAL A 43 13.10 3.47 8.07
CA VAL A 43 11.83 3.06 7.45
C VAL A 43 11.09 4.30 6.97
N GLY A 44 10.59 4.26 5.74
CA GLY A 44 9.96 5.40 5.07
C GLY A 44 10.94 6.33 4.33
N ASP A 45 12.25 6.03 4.28
CA ASP A 45 13.17 6.77 3.43
C ASP A 45 13.03 6.32 1.97
N LEU A 46 12.92 7.28 1.05
CA LEU A 46 13.08 7.03 -0.39
C LEU A 46 14.56 7.09 -0.73
N VAL A 47 15.08 6.05 -1.34
CA VAL A 47 16.50 5.88 -1.63
C VAL A 47 16.73 5.58 -3.11
N ARG A 48 17.89 5.97 -3.65
CA ARG A 48 18.45 5.34 -4.84
C ARG A 48 19.16 4.07 -4.38
N ALA A 49 18.61 2.92 -4.71
CA ALA A 49 19.07 1.61 -4.29
C ALA A 49 19.89 0.94 -5.39
N LEU A 50 21.12 0.57 -5.10
CA LEU A 50 21.95 -0.30 -5.93
C LEU A 50 22.07 -1.65 -5.25
N TRP A 51 21.49 -2.68 -5.87
CA TRP A 51 21.62 -4.05 -5.43
C TRP A 51 22.67 -4.81 -6.23
N THR A 52 23.49 -5.60 -5.54
CA THR A 52 24.52 -6.43 -6.17
C THR A 52 24.54 -7.81 -5.52
N ALA A 53 24.52 -8.86 -6.34
CA ALA A 53 24.70 -10.26 -5.90
C ALA A 53 25.41 -11.09 -6.97
N ARG A 54 25.99 -12.23 -6.53
CA ARG A 54 26.60 -13.19 -7.43
C ARG A 54 25.54 -13.95 -8.25
N LEU A 55 24.46 -14.38 -7.58
CA LEU A 55 23.33 -15.09 -8.17
C LEU A 55 22.01 -14.39 -7.81
N PRO A 56 20.96 -14.51 -8.64
CA PRO A 56 19.69 -13.81 -8.41
C PRO A 56 19.02 -14.16 -7.08
N GLU A 57 19.11 -15.42 -6.65
CA GLU A 57 18.51 -15.95 -5.43
C GLU A 57 19.25 -15.54 -4.16
N HIS A 58 20.47 -15.03 -4.27
CA HIS A 58 21.21 -14.56 -3.10
C HIS A 58 20.58 -13.33 -2.47
N LEU A 59 20.79 -13.14 -1.17
CA LEU A 59 20.38 -11.96 -0.44
C LEU A 59 20.96 -10.67 -1.05
N GLY A 60 22.22 -10.75 -1.54
CA GLY A 60 22.91 -9.61 -2.12
C GLY A 60 23.30 -8.54 -1.09
N THR A 61 23.83 -7.44 -1.61
CA THR A 61 24.26 -6.27 -0.82
C THR A 61 23.67 -5.00 -1.40
N TRP A 62 23.33 -4.08 -0.51
CA TRP A 62 22.85 -2.74 -0.84
C TRP A 62 23.98 -1.70 -0.77
N ALA A 63 23.96 -0.77 -1.73
CA ALA A 63 24.44 0.59 -1.56
C ALA A 63 23.22 1.50 -1.72
N LEU A 64 22.91 2.30 -0.70
CA LEU A 64 21.71 3.13 -0.63
C LEU A 64 22.09 4.61 -0.53
N ASP A 65 21.55 5.45 -1.41
CA ASP A 65 21.69 6.90 -1.34
C ASP A 65 20.31 7.51 -1.05
N VAL A 66 20.22 8.24 0.08
CA VAL A 66 18.91 8.75 0.56
C VAL A 66 18.52 9.98 -0.25
N LYS A 67 17.41 9.89 -0.97
CA LYS A 67 16.84 10.97 -1.78
C LYS A 67 15.84 11.83 -1.02
N LYS A 68 14.95 11.21 -0.24
CA LYS A 68 13.91 11.89 0.55
C LYS A 68 13.66 11.16 1.86
N LYS A 69 13.56 11.90 2.95
CA LYS A 69 13.30 11.38 4.30
C LYS A 69 11.87 11.68 4.72
N TYR A 70 10.95 10.80 4.41
CA TYR A 70 9.56 10.96 4.88
C TYR A 70 9.48 10.84 6.40
N SER A 71 10.23 9.91 7.01
CA SER A 71 10.31 9.71 8.45
C SER A 71 10.71 10.99 9.20
N ALA A 72 11.70 11.72 8.70
CA ALA A 72 12.15 12.96 9.31
C ALA A 72 11.08 14.07 9.24
N SER A 73 10.24 14.08 8.19
CA SER A 73 9.19 15.10 8.03
C SER A 73 8.02 14.92 9.02
N VAL A 74 7.85 13.72 9.55
CA VAL A 74 6.72 13.37 10.46
C VAL A 74 7.19 13.01 11.87
N LEU A 75 8.48 13.07 12.16
CA LEU A 75 9.07 12.61 13.43
C LEU A 75 8.48 13.28 14.68
N ARG A 76 7.99 14.51 14.57
CA ARG A 76 7.39 15.27 15.66
C ARG A 76 5.88 15.08 15.80
N ASP A 77 5.27 14.34 14.88
CA ASP A 77 3.85 14.03 14.89
C ASP A 77 3.68 12.51 15.04
N PRO A 78 3.34 12.02 16.25
CA PRO A 78 3.22 10.59 16.51
C PRO A 78 2.16 9.90 15.64
N LEU A 79 1.07 10.60 15.30
CA LEU A 79 0.02 10.05 14.45
C LEU A 79 0.54 9.83 13.03
N ARG A 80 1.19 10.83 12.44
CA ARG A 80 1.80 10.75 11.11
C ARG A 80 2.90 9.70 11.03
N LEU A 81 3.69 9.59 12.10
CA LEU A 81 4.69 8.52 12.18
C LEU A 81 4.04 7.14 12.19
N GLN A 82 2.93 6.97 12.91
CA GLN A 82 2.17 5.72 12.91
C GLN A 82 1.58 5.43 11.52
N GLU A 83 1.01 6.40 10.83
CA GLU A 83 0.53 6.30 9.44
C GLU A 83 1.63 5.81 8.50
N LEU A 84 2.84 6.39 8.59
CA LEU A 84 4.01 5.95 7.82
C LEU A 84 4.38 4.48 8.10
N MET A 85 4.44 4.12 9.38
CA MET A 85 4.81 2.76 9.79
C MET A 85 3.77 1.73 9.36
N LEU A 86 2.47 2.05 9.46
CA LEU A 86 1.38 1.19 8.97
C LEU A 86 1.48 0.96 7.47
N THR A 87 1.68 2.02 6.68
CA THR A 87 1.84 1.91 5.23
C THR A 87 3.00 0.99 4.87
N CYS A 88 4.18 1.18 5.49
CA CYS A 88 5.37 0.37 5.21
C CYS A 88 5.18 -1.10 5.64
N GLU A 89 4.53 -1.35 6.78
CA GLU A 89 4.32 -2.70 7.30
C GLU A 89 3.28 -3.46 6.47
N LEU A 90 2.21 -2.81 6.02
CA LEU A 90 1.20 -3.38 5.13
C LEU A 90 1.85 -3.87 3.82
N LEU A 91 2.63 -3.01 3.16
CA LEU A 91 3.37 -3.36 1.94
C LEU A 91 4.31 -4.55 2.17
N ARG A 92 5.06 -4.52 3.27
CA ARG A 92 6.01 -5.57 3.61
C ARG A 92 5.36 -6.93 3.83
N ARG A 93 4.16 -6.97 4.41
CA ARG A 93 3.46 -8.22 4.74
C ARG A 93 2.71 -8.83 3.59
N LEU A 94 2.10 -8.02 2.73
CA LEU A 94 1.19 -8.51 1.70
C LEU A 94 1.86 -8.71 0.33
N LEU A 95 3.03 -8.12 0.08
CA LEU A 95 3.72 -8.27 -1.19
C LEU A 95 4.64 -9.49 -1.22
N THR A 96 4.67 -10.15 -2.36
CA THR A 96 5.61 -11.23 -2.64
C THR A 96 6.96 -10.65 -3.07
N GLU A 97 8.05 -11.21 -2.52
CA GLU A 97 9.40 -10.79 -2.89
C GLU A 97 9.68 -11.00 -4.38
N ARG A 98 10.45 -10.07 -4.97
CA ARG A 98 10.98 -10.14 -6.34
C ARG A 98 9.90 -10.22 -7.41
N THR A 99 8.71 -9.71 -7.12
CA THR A 99 7.60 -9.64 -8.06
C THR A 99 7.34 -8.18 -8.40
N PRO A 100 7.43 -7.77 -9.68
CA PRO A 100 7.11 -6.40 -10.10
C PRO A 100 5.70 -5.98 -9.65
N CYS A 101 5.57 -4.74 -9.19
CA CYS A 101 4.31 -4.24 -8.64
C CYS A 101 4.14 -2.73 -8.87
N ASN A 102 4.27 -2.29 -10.12
CA ASN A 102 4.27 -0.88 -10.51
C ASN A 102 3.06 -0.12 -9.95
N ASP A 103 1.86 -0.67 -10.12
CA ASP A 103 0.61 -0.09 -9.62
C ASP A 103 0.57 0.09 -8.09
N VAL A 104 1.09 -0.90 -7.36
CA VAL A 104 1.20 -0.82 -5.88
C VAL A 104 2.28 0.19 -5.48
N TYR A 105 3.40 0.22 -6.20
CA TYR A 105 4.47 1.18 -5.93
C TYR A 105 3.97 2.62 -6.10
N ASP A 106 3.31 2.92 -7.20
CA ASP A 106 2.75 4.26 -7.48
C ASP A 106 1.74 4.67 -6.40
N GLN A 107 0.83 3.76 -6.02
CA GLN A 107 -0.16 4.03 -4.97
C GLN A 107 0.50 4.21 -3.60
N ALA A 108 1.53 3.44 -3.29
CA ALA A 108 2.32 3.62 -2.07
C ALA A 108 2.99 5.00 -2.02
N MET A 109 3.52 5.49 -3.15
CA MET A 109 4.10 6.83 -3.23
C MET A 109 3.04 7.91 -3.05
N HIS A 110 1.83 7.77 -3.60
CA HIS A 110 0.71 8.70 -3.35
C HIS A 110 0.35 8.74 -1.86
N CYS A 111 0.25 7.58 -1.22
CA CYS A 111 -0.02 7.46 0.21
C CYS A 111 1.05 8.18 1.06
N LEU A 112 2.34 8.04 0.72
CA LEU A 112 3.44 8.69 1.42
C LEU A 112 3.45 10.23 1.23
N GLU A 113 3.13 10.72 0.04
CA GLU A 113 3.00 12.16 -0.17
C GLU A 113 1.81 12.73 0.62
N ALA A 114 0.70 11.98 0.71
CA ALA A 114 -0.50 12.39 1.44
C ALA A 114 -0.30 12.48 2.96
N ILE A 115 0.69 11.79 3.53
CA ILE A 115 1.00 11.84 4.98
C ILE A 115 1.24 13.29 5.47
N ARG A 116 1.72 14.18 4.62
CA ARG A 116 1.97 15.58 4.97
C ARG A 116 0.74 16.49 4.80
N GLY A 117 -0.29 15.98 4.19
CA GLY A 117 -1.54 16.67 3.90
C GLY A 117 -2.60 16.53 5.01
N PRO A 118 -3.86 16.87 4.71
CA PRO A 118 -4.99 16.61 5.60
C PRO A 118 -5.14 15.10 5.93
N ALA A 119 -5.59 14.79 7.15
CA ALA A 119 -5.71 13.40 7.60
C ALA A 119 -6.62 12.55 6.69
N PHE A 120 -7.73 13.10 6.24
CA PHE A 120 -8.65 12.42 5.34
C PHE A 120 -8.03 12.06 3.98
N THR A 121 -7.13 12.91 3.48
CA THR A 121 -6.41 12.63 2.23
C THR A 121 -5.53 11.39 2.37
N TRP A 122 -4.76 11.29 3.46
CA TRP A 122 -3.96 10.09 3.71
C TRP A 122 -4.84 8.85 3.89
N ALA A 123 -5.89 8.93 4.69
CA ALA A 123 -6.79 7.80 4.96
C ALA A 123 -7.41 7.26 3.65
N LYS A 124 -7.82 8.14 2.73
CA LYS A 124 -8.29 7.75 1.39
C LYS A 124 -7.22 6.99 0.62
N GLU A 125 -6.01 7.57 0.50
CA GLU A 125 -4.92 6.95 -0.27
C GLU A 125 -4.49 5.61 0.36
N TYR A 126 -4.50 5.52 1.68
CA TYR A 126 -4.21 4.28 2.40
C TYR A 126 -5.27 3.20 2.13
N LEU A 127 -6.57 3.54 2.17
CA LEU A 127 -7.66 2.62 1.84
C LEU A 127 -7.61 2.16 0.37
N ILE A 128 -7.25 3.05 -0.55
CA ILE A 128 -7.03 2.67 -1.96
C ILE A 128 -5.85 1.69 -2.05
N LEU A 129 -4.75 1.93 -1.31
CA LEU A 129 -3.62 1.00 -1.26
C LEU A 129 -4.02 -0.38 -0.72
N GLU A 130 -4.84 -0.44 0.34
CA GLU A 130 -5.36 -1.69 0.87
C GLU A 130 -6.17 -2.46 -0.18
N LEU A 131 -7.05 -1.79 -0.93
CA LEU A 131 -7.80 -2.43 -2.02
C LEU A 131 -6.89 -2.98 -3.11
N PHE A 132 -5.86 -2.24 -3.52
CA PHE A 132 -4.88 -2.73 -4.48
C PHE A 132 -4.19 -3.99 -3.99
N LEU A 133 -3.77 -4.01 -2.74
CA LEU A 133 -3.09 -5.16 -2.14
C LEU A 133 -4.04 -6.36 -2.02
N LEU A 134 -5.28 -6.16 -1.60
CA LEU A 134 -6.31 -7.20 -1.54
C LEU A 134 -6.56 -7.83 -2.91
N SER A 135 -6.60 -7.03 -3.98
CA SER A 135 -6.74 -7.56 -5.34
C SER A 135 -5.55 -8.45 -5.74
N LYS A 136 -4.32 -8.11 -5.31
CA LYS A 136 -3.11 -8.91 -5.59
C LYS A 136 -3.07 -10.24 -4.84
N VAL A 137 -3.63 -10.30 -3.65
CA VAL A 137 -3.72 -11.56 -2.88
C VAL A 137 -4.96 -12.40 -3.21
N GLY A 138 -5.73 -11.99 -4.21
CA GLY A 138 -6.79 -12.82 -4.80
C GLY A 138 -8.20 -12.61 -4.22
N PHE A 139 -8.41 -11.61 -3.38
CA PHE A 139 -9.75 -11.30 -2.85
C PHE A 139 -10.70 -10.64 -3.86
N GLY A 140 -10.29 -10.44 -5.11
CA GLY A 140 -11.18 -10.07 -6.22
C GLY A 140 -11.92 -8.74 -6.08
N LEU A 141 -11.48 -7.86 -5.17
CA LEU A 141 -12.03 -6.52 -5.00
C LEU A 141 -11.62 -5.61 -6.17
N ASP A 142 -11.97 -6.02 -7.39
CA ASP A 142 -11.73 -5.18 -8.56
C ASP A 142 -12.92 -4.22 -8.76
N VAL A 143 -12.81 -3.06 -8.17
CA VAL A 143 -13.79 -1.97 -8.34
C VAL A 143 -13.72 -1.31 -9.72
N ARG A 144 -12.68 -1.63 -10.51
CA ARG A 144 -12.47 -1.05 -11.85
C ARG A 144 -13.26 -1.78 -12.93
N ASP A 145 -13.47 -3.08 -12.78
CA ASP A 145 -14.25 -3.91 -13.73
C ASP A 145 -15.77 -3.76 -13.59
N ALA A 146 -16.21 -2.60 -13.15
CA ALA A 146 -17.61 -2.28 -12.94
C ALA A 146 -18.38 -2.02 -14.24
N VAL A 147 -18.35 -2.94 -15.18
CA VAL A 147 -19.08 -2.91 -16.46
C VAL A 147 -20.62 -2.78 -16.27
N LEU A 148 -21.12 -2.89 -15.04
CA LEU A 148 -22.55 -2.89 -14.72
C LEU A 148 -23.04 -1.56 -14.12
N ALA A 149 -22.18 -0.61 -13.82
CA ALA A 149 -22.58 0.67 -13.27
C ALA A 149 -23.06 1.61 -14.36
N THR A 150 -24.17 2.27 -14.09
CA THR A 150 -24.68 3.43 -14.86
C THR A 150 -24.81 4.61 -13.91
N GLU A 151 -24.98 5.83 -14.46
CA GLU A 151 -25.22 7.02 -13.62
C GLU A 151 -26.49 6.86 -12.76
N ASP A 152 -27.51 6.17 -13.28
CA ASP A 152 -28.77 5.90 -12.59
C ASP A 152 -28.71 4.74 -11.59
N ASP A 153 -27.70 3.85 -11.70
CA ASP A 153 -27.52 2.69 -10.82
C ASP A 153 -26.03 2.51 -10.45
N PRO A 154 -25.49 3.35 -9.54
CA PRO A 154 -24.10 3.32 -9.16
C PRO A 154 -23.74 2.08 -8.34
N LEU A 155 -22.45 1.76 -8.31
CA LEU A 155 -21.92 0.75 -7.39
C LEU A 155 -22.05 1.25 -5.95
N ARG A 156 -22.61 0.41 -5.07
CA ARG A 156 -22.87 0.79 -3.67
C ARG A 156 -22.53 -0.28 -2.65
N TYR A 157 -22.33 -1.50 -3.10
CA TYR A 157 -22.11 -2.63 -2.21
C TYR A 157 -21.01 -3.56 -2.70
N VAL A 158 -20.49 -4.36 -1.78
CA VAL A 158 -19.57 -5.47 -2.04
C VAL A 158 -20.10 -6.72 -1.37
N SER A 159 -20.10 -7.83 -2.10
CA SER A 159 -20.47 -9.13 -1.54
C SER A 159 -19.34 -9.66 -0.64
N PRO A 160 -19.58 -9.90 0.66
CA PRO A 160 -18.56 -10.44 1.56
C PRO A 160 -18.12 -11.85 1.18
N ARG A 161 -18.97 -12.58 0.45
CA ARG A 161 -18.70 -13.96 0.03
C ARG A 161 -17.79 -14.04 -1.20
N THR A 162 -17.92 -13.10 -2.13
CA THR A 162 -17.27 -13.19 -3.46
C THR A 162 -16.33 -12.05 -3.76
N GLY A 163 -16.31 -10.99 -2.93
CA GLY A 163 -15.57 -9.74 -3.20
C GLY A 163 -16.11 -8.92 -4.36
N ARG A 164 -17.18 -9.36 -5.04
CA ARG A 164 -17.72 -8.66 -6.21
C ARG A 164 -18.51 -7.43 -5.83
N VAL A 165 -18.31 -6.37 -6.59
CA VAL A 165 -19.09 -5.13 -6.48
C VAL A 165 -20.51 -5.33 -7.00
N VAL A 166 -21.47 -4.65 -6.38
CA VAL A 166 -22.91 -4.75 -6.67
C VAL A 166 -23.49 -3.35 -6.76
N THR A 167 -24.37 -3.13 -7.75
CA THR A 167 -25.06 -1.86 -7.92
C THR A 167 -26.10 -1.61 -6.83
N GLN A 168 -26.51 -0.35 -6.69
CA GLN A 168 -27.49 0.06 -5.67
C GLN A 168 -28.79 -0.71 -5.80
N SER A 169 -29.37 -0.79 -7.01
CA SER A 169 -30.66 -1.44 -7.24
C SER A 169 -30.63 -2.94 -6.90
N ARG A 170 -29.57 -3.63 -7.28
CA ARG A 170 -29.39 -5.07 -7.03
C ARG A 170 -29.05 -5.39 -5.58
N GLY A 171 -28.31 -4.52 -4.92
CA GLY A 171 -27.86 -4.72 -3.54
C GLY A 171 -28.90 -4.31 -2.51
N GLN A 172 -29.76 -3.33 -2.81
CA GLN A 172 -30.74 -2.79 -1.87
C GLN A 172 -31.59 -3.85 -1.14
N PRO A 173 -32.12 -4.91 -1.80
CA PRO A 173 -32.88 -5.96 -1.12
C PRO A 173 -32.04 -6.80 -0.13
N TYR A 174 -30.71 -6.73 -0.21
CA TYR A 174 -29.76 -7.53 0.58
C TYR A 174 -28.79 -6.65 1.38
N HIS A 175 -29.10 -5.37 1.56
CA HIS A 175 -28.19 -4.40 2.16
C HIS A 175 -27.63 -4.84 3.53
N ASP A 176 -28.40 -5.59 4.33
CA ASP A 176 -27.98 -6.12 5.63
C ASP A 176 -26.90 -7.22 5.54
N LYS A 177 -26.72 -7.81 4.35
CA LYS A 177 -25.79 -8.91 4.09
C LYS A 177 -24.61 -8.50 3.21
N LEU A 178 -24.58 -7.25 2.79
CA LEU A 178 -23.57 -6.70 1.92
C LEU A 178 -22.74 -5.65 2.66
N LEU A 179 -21.47 -5.52 2.29
CA LEU A 179 -20.60 -4.45 2.78
C LEU A 179 -20.87 -3.18 1.96
N ARG A 180 -20.78 -2.03 2.60
CA ARG A 180 -20.88 -0.75 1.91
C ARG A 180 -19.62 -0.53 1.07
N LEU A 181 -19.80 0.00 -0.14
CA LEU A 181 -18.71 0.47 -0.99
C LEU A 181 -18.74 2.01 -0.99
N PRO A 182 -17.80 2.66 -0.32
CA PRO A 182 -17.68 4.12 -0.35
C PRO A 182 -17.48 4.65 -1.77
N GLU A 183 -18.08 5.78 -2.07
CA GLU A 183 -18.05 6.37 -3.41
C GLU A 183 -16.63 6.74 -3.86
N PHE A 184 -15.75 7.17 -2.94
CA PHE A 184 -14.38 7.57 -3.28
C PHE A 184 -13.52 6.44 -3.86
N PHE A 185 -13.92 5.17 -3.74
CA PHE A 185 -13.24 4.06 -4.40
C PHE A 185 -13.51 3.98 -5.90
N VAL A 186 -14.63 4.53 -6.34
CA VAL A 186 -15.07 4.51 -7.76
C VAL A 186 -15.07 5.90 -8.39
N ASN A 187 -15.13 6.94 -7.58
CA ASN A 187 -15.17 8.35 -7.99
C ASN A 187 -14.11 9.14 -7.20
N SER A 188 -13.01 9.49 -7.85
CA SER A 188 -11.90 10.22 -7.21
C SER A 188 -12.28 11.61 -6.70
N SER A 189 -13.38 12.21 -7.25
CA SER A 189 -13.88 13.53 -6.89
C SER A 189 -14.95 13.48 -5.79
N ALA A 190 -15.27 12.29 -5.27
CA ALA A 190 -16.25 12.16 -4.20
C ALA A 190 -15.81 12.90 -2.93
N GLU A 191 -16.76 13.50 -2.25
CA GLU A 191 -16.53 14.16 -0.97
C GLU A 191 -16.13 13.13 0.09
N LEU A 192 -15.16 13.52 0.92
CA LEU A 192 -14.64 12.66 2.00
C LEU A 192 -15.20 13.16 3.32
N ASP A 193 -15.91 12.30 3.99
CA ASP A 193 -16.38 12.49 5.35
C ASP A 193 -15.98 11.32 6.26
N THR A 194 -16.28 11.45 7.53
CA THR A 194 -15.94 10.44 8.54
C THR A 194 -16.67 9.12 8.26
N ASP A 195 -17.93 9.18 7.82
CA ASP A 195 -18.76 7.99 7.62
C ASP A 195 -18.25 7.18 6.42
N SER A 196 -17.92 7.84 5.32
CA SER A 196 -17.36 7.18 4.13
C SER A 196 -15.99 6.53 4.40
N LEU A 197 -15.15 7.15 5.24
CA LEU A 197 -13.88 6.56 5.66
C LEU A 197 -14.10 5.36 6.59
N GLN A 198 -15.05 5.43 7.53
CA GLN A 198 -15.39 4.30 8.39
C GLN A 198 -15.93 3.11 7.60
N GLU A 199 -16.81 3.36 6.61
CA GLU A 199 -17.28 2.33 5.68
C GLU A 199 -16.10 1.72 4.90
N GLY A 200 -15.13 2.53 4.46
CA GLY A 200 -13.94 2.08 3.78
C GLY A 200 -13.06 1.16 4.63
N PHE A 201 -12.77 1.56 5.87
CA PHE A 201 -12.01 0.73 6.82
C PHE A 201 -12.77 -0.57 7.15
N ALA A 202 -14.08 -0.52 7.39
CA ALA A 202 -14.87 -1.72 7.65
C ALA A 202 -14.85 -2.70 6.46
N LEU A 203 -14.86 -2.17 5.23
CA LEU A 203 -14.76 -2.98 4.01
C LEU A 203 -13.40 -3.68 3.90
N THR A 204 -12.30 -2.94 4.01
CA THR A 204 -10.94 -3.50 3.83
C THR A 204 -10.58 -4.42 4.99
N GLU A 205 -10.91 -4.05 6.24
CA GLU A 205 -10.67 -4.87 7.42
C GLU A 205 -11.36 -6.23 7.31
N PHE A 206 -12.59 -6.28 6.82
CA PHE A 206 -13.32 -7.54 6.63
C PHE A 206 -12.53 -8.54 5.79
N PHE A 207 -11.90 -8.08 4.70
CA PHE A 207 -11.13 -8.95 3.80
C PHE A 207 -9.70 -9.22 4.28
N ILE A 208 -9.11 -8.34 5.07
CA ILE A 208 -7.76 -8.55 5.66
C ILE A 208 -7.81 -9.61 6.78
N GLN A 209 -8.94 -9.77 7.46
CA GLN A 209 -9.13 -10.74 8.55
C GLN A 209 -9.47 -12.16 8.06
N LEU A 210 -9.77 -12.36 6.78
CA LEU A 210 -10.04 -13.67 6.18
C LEU A 210 -8.75 -14.42 5.81
#